data_1985bf465b31af231c61c53e9c555376
#
_entry.id   1985bf465b31af231c61c53e9c555376
#
_cell.length_a   1.000
_cell.length_b   1.000
_cell.length_c   1.000
_cell.angle_alpha   90.00
_cell.angle_beta   90.00
_cell.angle_gamma   90.00
#
_symmetry.space_group_name_H-M   'P 1'
#
loop_
_entity.id
_entity.type
_entity.pdbx_description
1 polymer ?
#
loop_
_entity_poly.entity_id
_entity_poly.type
_entity_poly.pdbx_seq_one_letter_code
_entity_poly.pdbx_strand_id
1 'polypeptide(L)'
;QFSSTNYFEQSSFDAIQGIDPVNPVVEVYRFTKSIGRTGFMSEDFARHIRLSEVQARVMLMQLANLGYVNINPETLWCQTTPKLREHILCKTGRKDYDVIRFNSSPVHGVNAEWSMLNGHLQIHGIDAIRLSTAKDVILHPANGEISVREGRDFIFDGRINAGNIEMSGDELFFDYSDFTIDFNAIESVRLSVYDKTELNSRGMLSKNWLKSQLEGVSGTLEIDYPTNRSGRRSELHPAYPIFKSTKTSFVYYDRFDLFEGAYQRDAFYYAVEPFEMQKLDNLMKSTF
;
A
#
# COMPACT_ATOMS: atom_id res chain seq x y z
N GLN A 1 -13.47 -8.15 2.54
CA GLN A 1 -12.08 -7.92 2.11
C GLN A 1 -12.02 -6.67 1.24
N PHE A 2 -11.09 -5.78 1.56
CA PHE A 2 -10.82 -4.59 0.76
C PHE A 2 -9.47 -4.77 0.07
N SER A 3 -9.38 -4.40 -1.20
CA SER A 3 -8.14 -4.41 -1.93
C SER A 3 -8.06 -3.19 -2.85
N SER A 4 -6.90 -2.55 -2.85
CA SER A 4 -6.53 -1.53 -3.82
C SER A 4 -5.60 -2.18 -4.83
N THR A 5 -6.11 -2.38 -6.04
CA THR A 5 -5.33 -2.94 -7.14
C THR A 5 -5.28 -1.92 -8.24
N ASN A 6 -4.10 -1.40 -8.56
CA ASN A 6 -3.94 -0.44 -9.64
C ASN A 6 -3.97 -1.14 -10.99
N TYR A 7 -5.18 -1.53 -11.46
CA TYR A 7 -5.47 -2.10 -12.77
C TYR A 7 -4.96 -3.54 -13.00
N PHE A 8 -4.19 -4.12 -12.09
CA PHE A 8 -3.66 -5.46 -12.25
C PHE A 8 -3.76 -6.27 -10.97
N GLU A 9 -4.39 -7.42 -11.06
CA GLU A 9 -4.39 -8.45 -10.02
C GLU A 9 -4.08 -9.79 -10.65
N GLN A 10 -3.00 -10.44 -10.20
CA GLN A 10 -2.53 -11.69 -10.79
C GLN A 10 -3.53 -12.84 -10.61
N SER A 11 -4.20 -12.89 -9.47
CA SER A 11 -5.25 -13.90 -9.22
C SER A 11 -6.42 -13.83 -10.19
N SER A 12 -6.82 -12.62 -10.59
CA SER A 12 -7.84 -12.42 -11.61
C SER A 12 -7.39 -12.86 -12.99
N PHE A 13 -6.10 -12.75 -13.26
CA PHE A 13 -5.49 -13.20 -14.50
C PHE A 13 -5.43 -14.73 -14.58
N ASP A 14 -5.01 -15.39 -13.52
CA ASP A 14 -4.91 -16.86 -13.46
C ASP A 14 -6.29 -17.53 -13.60
N ALA A 15 -7.34 -16.89 -13.07
CA ALA A 15 -8.71 -17.36 -13.21
C ALA A 15 -9.23 -17.32 -14.67
N ILE A 16 -8.72 -16.42 -15.50
CA ILE A 16 -9.09 -16.30 -16.92
C ILE A 16 -8.35 -17.33 -17.78
N GLN A 17 -7.15 -17.76 -17.36
CA GLN A 17 -6.34 -18.71 -18.11
C GLN A 17 -6.95 -20.14 -18.21
N GLY A 18 -7.88 -20.49 -17.34
CA GLY A 18 -8.47 -21.84 -17.31
C GLY A 18 -9.39 -22.19 -18.49
N ILE A 19 -9.64 -21.28 -19.43
CA ILE A 19 -10.63 -21.45 -20.49
C ILE A 19 -10.01 -21.60 -21.88
N ASP A 20 -8.80 -21.04 -22.11
CA ASP A 20 -8.15 -21.12 -23.42
C ASP A 20 -6.62 -20.97 -23.34
N PRO A 21 -5.84 -21.55 -24.28
CA PRO A 21 -4.39 -21.33 -24.38
C PRO A 21 -4.04 -19.87 -24.71
N VAL A 22 -5.01 -19.05 -25.00
CA VAL A 22 -4.86 -17.64 -25.39
C VAL A 22 -5.37 -16.75 -24.28
N ASN A 23 -4.54 -15.79 -23.85
CA ASN A 23 -4.92 -14.83 -22.83
C ASN A 23 -5.94 -13.81 -23.35
N PRO A 24 -7.20 -13.83 -22.90
CA PRO A 24 -8.24 -12.96 -23.43
C PRO A 24 -7.92 -11.45 -23.34
N VAL A 25 -7.29 -11.00 -22.26
CA VAL A 25 -6.91 -9.59 -22.08
C VAL A 25 -5.90 -9.16 -23.13
N VAL A 26 -4.92 -10.02 -23.43
CA VAL A 26 -3.90 -9.76 -24.45
C VAL A 26 -4.52 -9.72 -25.84
N GLU A 27 -5.44 -10.62 -26.14
CA GLU A 27 -6.07 -10.65 -27.47
C GLU A 27 -6.98 -9.46 -27.72
N VAL A 28 -7.79 -9.04 -26.76
CA VAL A 28 -8.56 -7.79 -26.89
C VAL A 28 -7.64 -6.59 -27.10
N TYR A 29 -6.51 -6.53 -26.38
CA TYR A 29 -5.54 -5.45 -26.56
C TYR A 29 -4.90 -5.48 -27.96
N ARG A 30 -4.49 -6.66 -28.45
CA ARG A 30 -3.92 -6.84 -29.81
C ARG A 30 -4.93 -6.45 -30.85
N PHE A 31 -6.16 -6.92 -30.72
CA PHE A 31 -7.24 -6.60 -31.64
C PHE A 31 -7.50 -5.10 -31.73
N THR A 32 -7.69 -4.43 -30.59
CA THR A 32 -7.92 -2.96 -30.57
C THR A 32 -6.73 -2.16 -31.12
N LYS A 33 -5.53 -2.66 -30.92
CA LYS A 33 -4.33 -2.08 -31.56
C LYS A 33 -4.32 -2.25 -33.07
N SER A 34 -4.72 -3.42 -33.57
CA SER A 34 -4.74 -3.69 -35.01
C SER A 34 -5.78 -2.83 -35.76
N ILE A 35 -6.93 -2.57 -35.13
CA ILE A 35 -7.98 -1.73 -35.73
C ILE A 35 -7.83 -0.23 -35.42
N GLY A 36 -6.85 0.16 -34.57
CA GLY A 36 -6.56 1.55 -34.20
C GLY A 36 -7.64 2.26 -33.38
N ARG A 37 -8.57 1.55 -32.78
CA ARG A 37 -9.66 2.09 -31.98
C ARG A 37 -9.98 1.22 -30.77
N THR A 38 -10.58 1.83 -29.74
CA THR A 38 -10.91 1.19 -28.46
C THR A 38 -12.30 0.55 -28.43
N GLY A 39 -13.16 0.89 -29.39
CA GLY A 39 -14.51 0.35 -29.51
C GLY A 39 -14.63 -0.60 -30.71
N PHE A 40 -15.43 -1.71 -30.55
CA PHE A 40 -15.60 -2.74 -31.57
C PHE A 40 -16.87 -3.56 -31.35
N MET A 41 -17.33 -4.25 -32.38
CA MET A 41 -18.42 -5.23 -32.28
C MET A 41 -17.88 -6.58 -31.81
N SER A 42 -18.65 -7.29 -30.98
CA SER A 42 -18.25 -8.62 -30.46
C SER A 42 -17.99 -9.63 -31.59
N GLU A 43 -18.74 -9.56 -32.70
CA GLU A 43 -18.55 -10.44 -33.86
C GLU A 43 -17.21 -10.18 -34.59
N ASP A 44 -16.73 -8.91 -34.65
CA ASP A 44 -15.44 -8.57 -35.27
C ASP A 44 -14.30 -9.17 -34.43
N PHE A 45 -14.42 -9.12 -33.12
CA PHE A 45 -13.50 -9.78 -32.21
C PHE A 45 -13.54 -11.31 -32.36
N ALA A 46 -14.73 -11.92 -32.44
CA ALA A 46 -14.89 -13.35 -32.63
C ALA A 46 -14.17 -13.83 -33.92
N ARG A 47 -14.33 -13.09 -35.01
CA ARG A 47 -13.63 -13.36 -36.28
C ARG A 47 -12.10 -13.25 -36.13
N HIS A 48 -11.62 -12.27 -35.40
CA HIS A 48 -10.19 -12.06 -35.17
C HIS A 48 -9.55 -13.23 -34.40
N ILE A 49 -10.20 -13.70 -33.32
CA ILE A 49 -9.69 -14.78 -32.48
C ILE A 49 -10.06 -16.19 -33.00
N ARG A 50 -10.82 -16.26 -34.09
CA ARG A 50 -11.29 -17.51 -34.71
C ARG A 50 -12.14 -18.39 -33.79
N LEU A 51 -12.97 -17.78 -32.94
CA LEU A 51 -13.93 -18.42 -32.09
C LEU A 51 -15.36 -18.18 -32.61
N SER A 52 -16.30 -18.98 -32.13
CA SER A 52 -17.74 -18.71 -32.38
C SER A 52 -18.14 -17.42 -31.64
N GLU A 53 -19.18 -16.74 -32.17
CA GLU A 53 -19.70 -15.51 -31.51
C GLU A 53 -20.14 -15.77 -30.08
N VAL A 54 -20.67 -16.94 -29.76
CA VAL A 54 -21.09 -17.30 -28.42
C VAL A 54 -19.91 -17.39 -27.49
N GLN A 55 -18.81 -18.04 -27.89
CA GLN A 55 -17.60 -18.16 -27.11
C GLN A 55 -16.94 -16.79 -26.88
N ALA A 56 -16.84 -15.98 -27.93
CA ALA A 56 -16.29 -14.62 -27.83
C ALA A 56 -17.13 -13.73 -26.90
N ARG A 57 -18.46 -13.84 -26.96
CA ARG A 57 -19.39 -13.14 -26.07
C ARG A 57 -19.19 -13.52 -24.61
N VAL A 58 -19.11 -14.84 -24.31
CA VAL A 58 -18.84 -15.30 -22.94
C VAL A 58 -17.52 -14.74 -22.42
N MET A 59 -16.47 -14.80 -23.22
CA MET A 59 -15.16 -14.24 -22.90
C MET A 59 -15.23 -12.72 -22.63
N LEU A 60 -15.89 -11.96 -23.51
CA LEU A 60 -16.06 -10.52 -23.34
C LEU A 60 -16.90 -10.15 -22.11
N MET A 61 -17.93 -10.94 -21.79
CA MET A 61 -18.71 -10.76 -20.55
C MET A 61 -17.87 -11.00 -19.30
N GLN A 62 -17.00 -12.02 -19.30
CA GLN A 62 -16.06 -12.23 -18.21
C GLN A 62 -15.08 -11.05 -18.06
N LEU A 63 -14.54 -10.56 -19.17
CA LEU A 63 -13.68 -9.35 -19.15
C LEU A 63 -14.44 -8.10 -18.69
N ALA A 64 -15.73 -7.99 -19.02
CA ALA A 64 -16.59 -6.90 -18.53
C ALA A 64 -16.81 -6.97 -17.02
N ASN A 65 -17.09 -8.15 -16.47
CA ASN A 65 -17.21 -8.37 -15.03
C ASN A 65 -15.93 -8.04 -14.28
N LEU A 66 -14.78 -8.23 -14.92
CA LEU A 66 -13.47 -7.86 -14.40
C LEU A 66 -13.10 -6.40 -14.67
N GLY A 67 -13.95 -5.64 -15.39
CA GLY A 67 -13.79 -4.23 -15.67
C GLY A 67 -12.76 -3.90 -16.75
N TYR A 68 -12.38 -4.84 -17.63
CA TYR A 68 -11.46 -4.60 -18.75
C TYR A 68 -12.13 -4.04 -19.99
N VAL A 69 -13.40 -4.37 -20.18
CA VAL A 69 -14.24 -3.85 -21.26
C VAL A 69 -15.61 -3.47 -20.70
N ASN A 70 -16.27 -2.54 -21.35
CA ASN A 70 -17.70 -2.31 -21.19
C ASN A 70 -18.41 -2.94 -22.38
N ILE A 71 -19.48 -3.67 -22.16
CA ILE A 71 -20.30 -4.29 -23.21
C ILE A 71 -21.73 -3.80 -23.11
N ASN A 72 -22.30 -3.34 -24.23
CA ASN A 72 -23.71 -3.07 -24.33
C ASN A 72 -24.44 -4.40 -24.67
N PRO A 73 -25.31 -4.92 -23.80
CA PRO A 73 -25.94 -6.21 -23.99
C PRO A 73 -26.92 -6.29 -25.18
N GLU A 74 -27.49 -5.13 -25.60
CA GLU A 74 -28.45 -5.08 -26.71
C GLU A 74 -27.73 -5.00 -28.05
N THR A 75 -26.72 -4.16 -28.18
CA THR A 75 -26.00 -3.93 -29.44
C THR A 75 -24.76 -4.79 -29.60
N LEU A 76 -24.29 -5.42 -28.53
CA LEU A 76 -23.04 -6.17 -28.46
C LEU A 76 -21.81 -5.31 -28.82
N TRP A 77 -21.95 -4.00 -28.70
CA TRP A 77 -20.84 -3.07 -28.81
C TRP A 77 -19.97 -3.14 -27.56
N CYS A 78 -18.68 -3.26 -27.76
CA CYS A 78 -17.67 -3.34 -26.71
C CYS A 78 -16.76 -2.11 -26.75
N GLN A 79 -16.39 -1.62 -25.56
CA GLN A 79 -15.46 -0.50 -25.39
C GLN A 79 -14.41 -0.91 -24.34
N THR A 80 -13.12 -0.84 -24.69
CA THR A 80 -12.07 -1.11 -23.70
C THR A 80 -11.98 -0.01 -22.66
N THR A 81 -11.66 -0.40 -21.43
CA THR A 81 -11.43 0.53 -20.33
C THR A 81 -9.93 0.86 -20.19
N PRO A 82 -9.56 1.92 -19.45
CA PRO A 82 -8.16 2.19 -19.09
C PRO A 82 -7.49 1.01 -18.40
N LYS A 83 -8.23 0.22 -17.60
CA LYS A 83 -7.75 -0.97 -16.91
C LYS A 83 -7.09 -1.99 -17.84
N LEU A 84 -7.62 -2.19 -19.05
CA LEU A 84 -7.02 -3.09 -20.03
C LEU A 84 -5.60 -2.67 -20.41
N ARG A 85 -5.43 -1.38 -20.73
CA ARG A 85 -4.14 -0.83 -21.10
C ARG A 85 -3.13 -0.91 -19.95
N GLU A 86 -3.56 -0.52 -18.76
CA GLU A 86 -2.72 -0.53 -17.56
C GLU A 86 -2.26 -1.96 -17.23
N HIS A 87 -3.16 -2.95 -17.31
CA HIS A 87 -2.82 -4.35 -17.12
C HIS A 87 -1.68 -4.80 -18.06
N ILE A 88 -1.79 -4.47 -19.35
CA ILE A 88 -0.75 -4.83 -20.33
C ILE A 88 0.57 -4.10 -20.04
N LEU A 89 0.53 -2.83 -19.65
CA LEU A 89 1.72 -2.08 -19.28
C LEU A 89 2.40 -2.69 -18.05
N CYS A 90 1.62 -3.09 -17.04
CA CYS A 90 2.16 -3.76 -15.84
C CYS A 90 2.74 -5.13 -16.18
N LYS A 91 2.05 -5.93 -16.99
CA LYS A 91 2.53 -7.26 -17.42
C LYS A 91 3.81 -7.19 -18.25
N THR A 92 3.96 -6.15 -19.07
CA THR A 92 5.19 -5.95 -19.87
C THR A 92 6.30 -5.23 -19.12
N GLY A 93 6.12 -4.93 -17.81
CA GLY A 93 7.10 -4.24 -17.00
C GLY A 93 7.29 -2.75 -17.30
N ARG A 94 6.41 -2.17 -18.15
CA ARG A 94 6.44 -0.74 -18.53
C ARG A 94 5.80 0.16 -17.49
N LYS A 95 4.93 -0.40 -16.65
CA LYS A 95 4.31 0.27 -15.51
C LYS A 95 4.38 -0.65 -14.31
N ASP A 96 4.48 -0.07 -13.13
CA ASP A 96 4.40 -0.81 -11.90
C ASP A 96 2.94 -1.05 -11.47
N TYR A 97 2.76 -1.97 -10.52
CA TYR A 97 1.46 -2.23 -9.89
C TYR A 97 1.61 -2.25 -8.38
N ASP A 98 0.53 -1.97 -7.70
CA ASP A 98 0.41 -2.11 -6.26
C ASP A 98 -0.82 -2.94 -5.90
N VAL A 99 -0.74 -3.62 -4.77
CA VAL A 99 -1.87 -4.30 -4.16
C VAL A 99 -1.87 -3.99 -2.69
N ILE A 100 -2.70 -3.03 -2.27
CA ILE A 100 -2.99 -2.80 -0.87
C ILE A 100 -4.22 -3.65 -0.53
N ARG A 101 -4.01 -4.66 0.31
CA ARG A 101 -5.07 -5.61 0.69
C ARG A 101 -5.14 -5.73 2.20
N PHE A 102 -6.33 -5.57 2.74
CA PHE A 102 -6.61 -5.79 4.15
C PHE A 102 -8.01 -6.38 4.34
N ASN A 103 -8.21 -7.00 5.48
CA ASN A 103 -9.51 -7.55 5.85
C ASN A 103 -10.18 -6.64 6.86
N SER A 104 -11.48 -6.52 6.75
CA SER A 104 -12.34 -5.85 7.71
C SER A 104 -13.23 -6.90 8.36
N SER A 105 -13.12 -7.03 9.68
CA SER A 105 -13.87 -7.99 10.47
C SER A 105 -14.30 -7.35 11.80
N PRO A 106 -15.25 -6.41 11.78
CA PRO A 106 -15.70 -5.75 13.01
C PRO A 106 -16.39 -6.76 13.94
N VAL A 107 -16.21 -6.61 15.24
CA VAL A 107 -16.87 -7.45 16.24
C VAL A 107 -18.37 -7.17 16.27
N HIS A 108 -18.76 -5.92 16.07
CA HIS A 108 -20.13 -5.45 16.00
C HIS A 108 -20.29 -4.38 14.91
N GLY A 109 -21.50 -4.27 14.35
CA GLY A 109 -21.82 -3.24 13.37
C GLY A 109 -21.53 -3.63 11.92
N VAL A 110 -21.28 -2.62 11.09
CA VAL A 110 -21.04 -2.75 9.67
C VAL A 110 -19.54 -2.68 9.34
N ASN A 111 -19.13 -3.28 8.25
CA ASN A 111 -17.74 -3.26 7.82
C ASN A 111 -17.31 -1.89 7.28
N ALA A 112 -18.24 -1.18 6.66
CA ALA A 112 -17.94 0.14 6.09
C ALA A 112 -19.19 1.00 5.99
N GLU A 113 -19.00 2.32 6.10
CA GLU A 113 -20.01 3.35 5.94
C GLU A 113 -19.52 4.40 4.95
N TRP A 114 -20.36 4.70 3.96
CA TRP A 114 -20.02 5.73 2.97
C TRP A 114 -20.84 7.00 3.23
N SER A 115 -20.13 8.10 3.46
CA SER A 115 -20.75 9.42 3.59
C SER A 115 -20.90 10.05 2.20
N MET A 116 -22.15 10.24 1.77
CA MET A 116 -22.46 10.93 0.52
C MET A 116 -22.19 12.44 0.57
N LEU A 117 -22.03 13.02 1.76
CA LEU A 117 -21.79 14.45 1.94
C LEU A 117 -20.37 14.86 1.58
N ASN A 118 -19.40 14.03 1.95
CA ASN A 118 -17.97 14.34 1.77
C ASN A 118 -17.24 13.30 0.92
N GLY A 119 -17.94 12.24 0.46
CA GLY A 119 -17.33 11.17 -0.34
C GLY A 119 -16.38 10.26 0.43
N HIS A 120 -16.34 10.35 1.77
CA HIS A 120 -15.45 9.51 2.58
C HIS A 120 -16.07 8.14 2.85
N LEU A 121 -15.21 7.12 2.83
CA LEU A 121 -15.56 5.75 3.20
C LEU A 121 -14.88 5.41 4.54
N GLN A 122 -15.67 5.32 5.60
CA GLN A 122 -15.19 4.83 6.89
C GLN A 122 -15.19 3.31 6.89
N ILE A 123 -14.07 2.69 7.25
CA ILE A 123 -13.92 1.23 7.29
C ILE A 123 -13.54 0.81 8.71
N HIS A 124 -14.20 -0.23 9.22
CA HIS A 124 -14.08 -0.73 10.59
C HIS A 124 -13.54 -2.16 10.64
N GLY A 125 -12.99 -2.56 11.79
CA GLY A 125 -12.54 -3.93 12.05
C GLY A 125 -11.29 -4.32 11.27
N ILE A 126 -10.35 -3.41 11.13
CA ILE A 126 -9.07 -3.61 10.46
C ILE A 126 -7.99 -3.91 11.52
N ASP A 127 -7.36 -5.06 11.44
CA ASP A 127 -6.23 -5.42 12.32
C ASP A 127 -4.92 -4.79 11.82
N ALA A 128 -4.63 -4.95 10.54
CA ALA A 128 -3.42 -4.41 9.95
C ALA A 128 -3.56 -4.17 8.45
N ILE A 129 -2.82 -3.19 7.94
CA ILE A 129 -2.68 -2.89 6.51
C ILE A 129 -1.21 -2.99 6.15
N ARG A 130 -0.85 -3.95 5.31
CA ARG A 130 0.51 -4.07 4.78
C ARG A 130 0.64 -3.24 3.51
N LEU A 131 1.37 -2.14 3.57
CA LEU A 131 1.62 -1.26 2.42
C LEU A 131 2.77 -1.77 1.54
N SER A 132 3.84 -2.26 2.16
CA SER A 132 4.96 -2.85 1.42
C SER A 132 5.50 -4.07 2.15
N THR A 133 5.56 -5.19 1.45
CA THR A 133 6.23 -6.40 1.95
C THR A 133 7.75 -6.29 1.78
N ALA A 134 8.20 -5.69 0.67
CA ALA A 134 9.62 -5.56 0.36
C ALA A 134 10.34 -4.58 1.31
N LYS A 135 9.62 -3.59 1.84
CA LYS A 135 10.15 -2.55 2.73
C LYS A 135 9.68 -2.70 4.19
N ASP A 136 8.97 -3.78 4.49
CA ASP A 136 8.42 -4.09 5.83
C ASP A 136 7.63 -2.93 6.44
N VAL A 137 6.69 -2.36 5.66
CA VAL A 137 5.83 -1.28 6.14
C VAL A 137 4.42 -1.79 6.38
N ILE A 138 3.99 -1.71 7.65
CA ILE A 138 2.70 -2.20 8.14
C ILE A 138 2.06 -1.12 9.02
N LEU A 139 0.78 -0.87 8.80
CA LEU A 139 -0.05 -0.01 9.63
C LEU A 139 -0.93 -0.84 10.56
N HIS A 140 -1.11 -0.35 11.77
CA HIS A 140 -2.03 -0.89 12.76
C HIS A 140 -2.96 0.22 13.21
N PRO A 141 -4.13 0.39 12.55
CA PRO A 141 -5.09 1.43 12.93
C PRO A 141 -5.58 1.22 14.37
N ALA A 142 -5.64 2.29 15.15
CA ALA A 142 -6.28 2.26 16.44
C ALA A 142 -7.78 1.97 16.27
N ASN A 143 -8.36 1.20 17.18
CA ASN A 143 -9.76 0.77 17.10
C ASN A 143 -10.12 0.04 15.79
N GLY A 144 -9.14 -0.27 14.94
CA GLY A 144 -9.37 -0.91 13.66
C GLY A 144 -10.08 -0.05 12.63
N GLU A 145 -9.90 1.27 12.65
CA GLU A 145 -10.64 2.21 11.82
C GLU A 145 -9.74 3.03 10.88
N ILE A 146 -10.20 3.24 9.66
CA ILE A 146 -9.61 4.19 8.70
C ILE A 146 -10.70 4.98 7.99
N SER A 147 -10.37 6.21 7.60
CA SER A 147 -11.21 7.07 6.77
C SER A 147 -10.58 7.23 5.39
N VAL A 148 -11.12 6.49 4.40
CA VAL A 148 -10.66 6.55 3.01
C VAL A 148 -11.29 7.75 2.31
N ARG A 149 -10.46 8.49 1.59
CA ARG A 149 -10.82 9.68 0.82
C ARG A 149 -10.80 9.41 -0.68
N GLU A 150 -11.17 10.41 -1.46
CA GLU A 150 -10.97 10.40 -2.90
C GLU A 150 -9.48 10.18 -3.23
N GLY A 151 -9.20 9.48 -4.33
CA GLY A 151 -7.82 9.18 -4.72
C GLY A 151 -7.19 7.96 -4.03
N ARG A 152 -7.88 7.31 -3.08
CA ARG A 152 -7.42 6.17 -2.25
C ARG A 152 -6.52 6.58 -1.09
N ASP A 153 -6.42 7.86 -0.83
CA ASP A 153 -5.79 8.36 0.37
C ASP A 153 -6.62 7.99 1.59
N PHE A 154 -6.00 7.86 2.74
CA PHE A 154 -6.75 7.65 3.97
C PHE A 154 -6.06 8.24 5.19
N ILE A 155 -6.88 8.55 6.18
CA ILE A 155 -6.43 8.97 7.51
C ILE A 155 -6.74 7.86 8.50
N PHE A 156 -5.87 7.71 9.48
CA PHE A 156 -6.03 6.79 10.59
C PHE A 156 -5.27 7.29 11.81
N ASP A 157 -5.73 6.88 12.97
CA ASP A 157 -5.00 6.96 14.22
C ASP A 157 -4.35 5.62 14.47
N GLY A 158 -3.18 5.59 15.10
CA GLY A 158 -2.59 4.30 15.44
C GLY A 158 -1.08 4.23 15.29
N ARG A 159 -0.61 3.08 14.81
CA ARG A 159 0.80 2.75 14.79
C ARG A 159 1.27 2.33 13.39
N ILE A 160 2.46 2.78 13.05
CA ILE A 160 3.18 2.44 11.83
C ILE A 160 4.44 1.67 12.22
N ASN A 161 4.62 0.48 11.66
CA ASN A 161 5.88 -0.24 11.69
C ASN A 161 6.55 -0.10 10.32
N ALA A 162 7.74 0.49 10.26
CA ALA A 162 8.53 0.65 9.05
C ALA A 162 9.93 0.11 9.31
N GLY A 163 10.16 -1.18 9.00
CA GLY A 163 11.41 -1.84 9.30
C GLY A 163 11.77 -1.76 10.78
N ASN A 164 12.77 -0.96 11.13
CA ASN A 164 13.29 -0.80 12.49
C ASN A 164 12.73 0.41 13.24
N ILE A 165 11.72 1.07 12.69
CA ILE A 165 11.05 2.21 13.33
C ILE A 165 9.59 1.83 13.62
N GLU A 166 9.13 2.21 14.80
CA GLU A 166 7.73 2.24 15.18
C GLU A 166 7.34 3.67 15.49
N MET A 167 6.26 4.13 14.88
CA MET A 167 5.69 5.46 15.05
C MET A 167 4.27 5.32 15.55
N SER A 168 3.85 6.14 16.50
CA SER A 168 2.47 6.17 17.02
C SER A 168 1.96 7.59 17.07
N GLY A 169 0.72 7.77 16.66
CA GLY A 169 0.08 9.09 16.68
C GLY A 169 -1.31 9.08 16.09
N ASP A 170 -1.89 10.25 16.07
CA ASP A 170 -3.22 10.52 15.54
C ASP A 170 -3.14 11.26 14.21
N GLU A 171 -4.22 11.22 13.44
CA GLU A 171 -4.37 11.89 12.15
C GLU A 171 -3.24 11.60 11.15
N LEU A 172 -2.74 10.37 11.15
CA LEU A 172 -1.73 9.92 10.19
C LEU A 172 -2.34 9.85 8.79
N PHE A 173 -1.75 10.58 7.85
CA PHE A 173 -2.28 10.71 6.49
C PHE A 173 -1.45 9.89 5.51
N PHE A 174 -2.05 8.86 4.92
CA PHE A 174 -1.47 8.11 3.83
C PHE A 174 -1.84 8.74 2.48
N ASP A 175 -0.84 9.21 1.75
CA ASP A 175 -0.95 9.65 0.36
C ASP A 175 -0.66 8.48 -0.57
N TYR A 176 -1.71 8.08 -1.30
CA TYR A 176 -1.60 6.98 -2.26
C TYR A 176 -0.75 7.33 -3.48
N SER A 177 -0.80 8.59 -3.94
CA SER A 177 -0.11 9.03 -5.16
C SER A 177 1.40 9.08 -4.98
N ASP A 178 1.85 9.67 -3.89
CA ASP A 178 3.26 9.83 -3.55
C ASP A 178 3.83 8.63 -2.79
N PHE A 179 2.95 7.75 -2.30
CA PHE A 179 3.28 6.56 -1.53
C PHE A 179 4.01 6.89 -0.23
N THR A 180 3.45 7.88 0.47
CA THR A 180 4.00 8.44 1.71
C THR A 180 3.00 8.40 2.85
N ILE A 181 3.49 8.56 4.07
CA ILE A 181 2.66 8.83 5.24
C ILE A 181 3.16 10.13 5.86
N ASP A 182 2.28 11.13 5.92
CA ASP A 182 2.52 12.40 6.58
C ASP A 182 1.96 12.39 7.99
N PHE A 183 2.67 13.06 8.89
CA PHE A 183 2.27 13.15 10.28
C PHE A 183 2.72 14.48 10.91
N ASN A 184 1.96 14.93 11.90
CA ASN A 184 2.24 16.16 12.59
C ASN A 184 2.21 15.95 14.10
N ALA A 185 3.35 16.21 14.77
CA ALA A 185 3.52 16.11 16.21
C ALA A 185 3.04 14.75 16.80
N ILE A 186 3.48 13.66 16.17
CA ILE A 186 3.14 12.31 16.65
C ILE A 186 3.67 12.06 18.05
N GLU A 187 2.98 11.20 18.78
CA GLU A 187 3.26 10.93 20.20
C GLU A 187 4.64 10.35 20.42
N SER A 188 5.04 9.37 19.61
CA SER A 188 6.32 8.72 19.78
C SER A 188 6.90 8.12 18.51
N VAL A 189 8.22 8.20 18.41
CA VAL A 189 9.02 7.42 17.47
C VAL A 189 10.02 6.59 18.26
N ARG A 190 9.93 5.26 18.11
CA ARG A 190 10.80 4.29 18.74
C ARG A 190 11.69 3.63 17.69
N LEU A 191 12.95 3.45 18.00
CA LEU A 191 13.93 2.79 17.17
C LEU A 191 14.25 1.41 17.71
N SER A 192 14.47 0.46 16.81
CA SER A 192 15.01 -0.84 17.16
C SER A 192 16.29 -1.11 16.39
N VAL A 193 17.13 -1.95 16.95
CA VAL A 193 18.37 -2.42 16.32
C VAL A 193 18.42 -3.94 16.34
N TYR A 194 18.96 -4.52 15.29
CA TYR A 194 19.18 -5.97 15.28
C TYR A 194 20.39 -6.33 16.14
N ASP A 195 20.18 -7.29 17.02
CA ASP A 195 21.30 -7.90 17.76
C ASP A 195 21.94 -8.99 16.91
N LYS A 196 23.21 -8.80 16.56
CA LYS A 196 23.94 -9.75 15.72
C LYS A 196 24.31 -11.03 16.47
N THR A 197 24.18 -11.04 17.78
CA THR A 197 24.58 -12.17 18.65
C THR A 197 23.42 -13.04 19.05
N GLU A 198 22.18 -12.55 18.95
CA GLU A 198 20.99 -13.27 19.36
C GLU A 198 20.08 -13.59 18.18
N LEU A 199 19.69 -14.86 18.09
CA LEU A 199 18.68 -15.32 17.17
C LEU A 199 17.35 -15.54 17.91
N ASN A 200 16.25 -15.08 17.31
CA ASN A 200 14.93 -15.36 17.83
C ASN A 200 14.54 -16.84 17.63
N SER A 201 13.38 -17.25 18.14
CA SER A 201 12.84 -18.62 18.02
C SER A 201 12.66 -19.13 16.58
N ARG A 202 12.74 -18.24 15.57
CA ARG A 202 12.65 -18.55 14.15
C ARG A 202 14.01 -18.54 13.45
N GLY A 203 15.12 -18.41 14.19
CA GLY A 203 16.49 -18.37 13.64
C GLY A 203 16.85 -17.04 12.93
N MET A 204 16.08 -15.98 13.14
CA MET A 204 16.37 -14.64 12.64
C MET A 204 17.02 -13.80 13.74
N LEU A 205 17.78 -12.77 13.35
CA LEU A 205 18.37 -11.83 14.31
C LEU A 205 17.32 -11.25 15.25
N SER A 206 17.61 -11.22 16.53
CA SER A 206 16.74 -10.63 17.54
C SER A 206 16.66 -9.12 17.36
N LYS A 207 15.46 -8.55 17.52
CA LYS A 207 15.19 -7.13 17.37
C LYS A 207 15.00 -6.50 18.76
N ASN A 208 15.93 -5.63 19.13
CA ASN A 208 15.92 -4.95 20.42
C ASN A 208 15.47 -3.50 20.26
N TRP A 209 14.38 -3.13 20.93
CA TRP A 209 13.88 -1.76 20.94
C TRP A 209 14.74 -0.88 21.87
N LEU A 210 15.12 0.29 21.37
CA LEU A 210 15.76 1.30 22.21
C LEU A 210 14.76 1.80 23.27
N LYS A 211 15.25 2.03 24.46
CA LYS A 211 14.40 2.54 25.55
C LYS A 211 14.00 4.00 25.36
N SER A 212 14.86 4.81 24.73
CA SER A 212 14.57 6.20 24.41
C SER A 212 13.61 6.30 23.23
N GLN A 213 12.69 7.23 23.31
CA GLN A 213 11.75 7.55 22.24
C GLN A 213 11.83 9.04 21.92
N LEU A 214 11.59 9.37 20.65
CA LEU A 214 11.43 10.75 20.20
C LEU A 214 9.96 11.12 20.31
N GLU A 215 9.66 12.31 20.79
CA GLU A 215 8.32 12.84 20.94
C GLU A 215 8.15 14.16 20.17
N GLY A 216 6.90 14.48 19.80
CA GLY A 216 6.57 15.68 19.06
C GLY A 216 7.11 15.70 17.63
N VAL A 217 7.35 14.55 17.04
CA VAL A 217 7.95 14.43 15.72
C VAL A 217 6.93 14.77 14.64
N SER A 218 7.31 15.69 13.75
CA SER A 218 6.53 15.99 12.53
C SER A 218 7.37 15.66 11.31
N GLY A 219 6.75 15.10 10.28
CA GLY A 219 7.49 14.73 9.08
C GLY A 219 6.74 13.82 8.15
N THR A 220 7.50 13.11 7.30
CA THR A 220 7.00 12.22 6.28
C THR A 220 7.78 10.91 6.29
N LEU A 221 7.07 9.80 6.18
CA LEU A 221 7.63 8.50 5.88
C LEU A 221 7.41 8.20 4.38
N GLU A 222 8.46 8.18 3.60
CA GLU A 222 8.44 7.71 2.22
C GLU A 222 8.61 6.17 2.22
N ILE A 223 7.58 5.45 1.80
CA ILE A 223 7.51 3.98 1.94
C ILE A 223 8.42 3.30 0.93
N ASP A 224 8.30 3.67 -0.34
CA ASP A 224 9.13 3.23 -1.46
C ASP A 224 9.06 4.28 -2.57
N TYR A 225 9.88 4.13 -3.60
CA TYR A 225 9.78 5.02 -4.75
C TYR A 225 8.39 4.93 -5.39
N PRO A 226 7.69 6.04 -5.71
CA PRO A 226 6.29 6.04 -6.14
C PRO A 226 5.97 5.12 -7.32
N THR A 227 6.96 4.80 -8.17
CA THR A 227 6.79 3.87 -9.29
C THR A 227 7.28 2.45 -8.97
N ASN A 228 7.61 2.14 -7.71
CA ASN A 228 8.03 0.81 -7.25
C ASN A 228 7.14 0.25 -6.12
N ARG A 229 5.85 0.53 -6.14
CA ARG A 229 4.89 0.10 -5.09
C ARG A 229 4.81 -1.43 -4.95
N SER A 230 5.01 -2.15 -6.04
CA SER A 230 5.09 -3.63 -6.02
C SER A 230 6.31 -4.18 -5.30
N GLY A 231 7.33 -3.36 -5.07
CA GLY A 231 8.61 -3.78 -4.51
C GLY A 231 9.50 -4.59 -5.46
N ARG A 232 9.10 -4.81 -6.72
CA ARG A 232 9.89 -5.62 -7.69
C ARG A 232 11.25 -5.04 -8.02
N ARG A 233 11.42 -3.73 -7.84
CA ARG A 233 12.66 -3.00 -8.16
C ARG A 233 13.32 -2.44 -6.90
N SER A 234 13.11 -3.08 -5.74
CA SER A 234 13.65 -2.61 -4.46
C SER A 234 15.17 -2.49 -4.44
N GLU A 235 15.87 -3.30 -5.24
CA GLU A 235 17.33 -3.21 -5.42
C GLU A 235 17.76 -1.88 -6.08
N LEU A 236 16.91 -1.28 -6.92
CA LEU A 236 17.18 0.02 -7.56
C LEU A 236 16.89 1.19 -6.61
N HIS A 237 16.15 0.96 -5.55
CA HIS A 237 15.73 1.96 -4.57
C HIS A 237 16.13 1.55 -3.13
N PRO A 238 17.44 1.34 -2.86
CA PRO A 238 17.90 0.79 -1.58
C PRO A 238 17.81 1.78 -0.42
N ALA A 239 17.55 3.06 -0.69
CA ALA A 239 17.42 4.09 0.35
C ALA A 239 16.11 3.98 1.13
N TYR A 240 15.06 3.45 0.50
CA TYR A 240 13.72 3.33 1.12
C TYR A 240 13.63 2.16 2.10
N PRO A 241 12.77 2.25 3.13
CA PRO A 241 11.95 3.41 3.51
C PRO A 241 12.82 4.56 4.02
N ILE A 242 12.34 5.79 3.80
CA ILE A 242 13.02 7.01 4.23
C ILE A 242 12.10 7.77 5.19
N PHE A 243 12.63 8.10 6.35
CA PHE A 243 11.97 8.95 7.32
C PHE A 243 12.59 10.33 7.34
N LYS A 244 11.78 11.37 7.18
CA LYS A 244 12.21 12.77 7.18
C LYS A 244 11.46 13.53 8.26
N SER A 245 12.18 13.98 9.26
CA SER A 245 11.66 14.91 10.26
C SER A 245 11.77 16.34 9.75
N THR A 246 10.72 17.13 9.96
CA THR A 246 10.63 18.53 9.50
C THR A 246 10.74 19.57 10.61
N LYS A 247 10.56 19.14 11.87
CA LYS A 247 10.62 20.00 13.04
C LYS A 247 11.54 19.41 14.10
N THR A 248 12.00 20.26 15.03
CA THR A 248 12.72 19.82 16.22
C THR A 248 11.83 18.87 17.03
N SER A 249 12.39 17.75 17.43
CA SER A 249 11.76 16.73 18.28
C SER A 249 12.53 16.60 19.59
N PHE A 250 11.97 15.86 20.54
CA PHE A 250 12.54 15.84 21.88
C PHE A 250 12.67 14.40 22.41
N VAL A 251 13.75 14.16 23.15
CA VAL A 251 13.93 12.96 23.99
C VAL A 251 13.86 13.42 25.42
N TYR A 252 12.87 12.92 26.16
CA TYR A 252 12.70 13.23 27.58
C TYR A 252 13.30 12.15 28.47
N TYR A 253 13.77 12.56 29.64
CA TYR A 253 14.41 11.69 30.64
C TYR A 253 13.59 11.58 31.93
N ASP A 254 12.33 12.02 31.93
CA ASP A 254 11.40 12.02 33.04
C ASP A 254 10.81 10.62 33.38
N ARG A 255 11.42 9.58 32.86
CA ARG A 255 10.96 8.18 33.03
C ARG A 255 11.39 7.64 34.38
N PHE A 256 10.47 6.92 35.03
CA PHE A 256 10.73 6.34 36.35
C PHE A 256 11.89 5.32 36.38
N ASP A 257 12.09 4.58 35.28
CA ASP A 257 13.20 3.63 35.13
C ASP A 257 14.58 4.30 34.97
N LEU A 258 14.61 5.63 34.83
CA LEU A 258 15.82 6.43 34.83
C LEU A 258 15.90 7.20 36.15
N PHE A 259 16.77 6.75 37.05
CA PHE A 259 17.03 7.42 38.33
C PHE A 259 15.76 7.74 39.13
N GLU A 260 14.78 6.80 39.15
CA GLU A 260 13.55 6.92 39.94
C GLU A 260 12.73 8.19 39.62
N GLY A 261 12.82 8.72 38.41
CA GLY A 261 12.10 9.94 37.99
C GLY A 261 12.69 11.24 38.52
N ALA A 262 13.98 11.24 38.89
CA ALA A 262 14.66 12.44 39.39
C ALA A 262 14.74 13.59 38.37
N TYR A 263 14.60 13.30 37.09
CA TYR A 263 14.64 14.30 36.01
C TYR A 263 13.24 14.81 35.71
N GLN A 264 13.05 16.13 35.76
CA GLN A 264 11.81 16.79 35.39
C GLN A 264 11.79 17.06 33.89
N ARG A 265 10.64 16.83 33.26
CA ARG A 265 10.43 16.89 31.80
C ARG A 265 10.80 18.26 31.20
N ASP A 266 10.45 19.33 31.85
CA ASP A 266 10.72 20.70 31.43
C ASP A 266 12.15 21.18 31.70
N ALA A 267 12.86 20.48 32.58
CA ALA A 267 14.22 20.87 32.96
C ALA A 267 15.29 19.97 32.28
N PHE A 268 14.94 18.76 31.86
CA PHE A 268 15.91 17.80 31.35
C PHE A 268 15.40 17.05 30.11
N TYR A 269 15.79 17.55 28.96
CA TYR A 269 15.46 16.93 27.66
C TYR A 269 16.60 17.14 26.67
N TYR A 270 16.62 16.34 25.63
CA TYR A 270 17.50 16.52 24.47
C TYR A 270 16.66 16.93 23.26
N ALA A 271 16.99 18.07 22.66
CA ALA A 271 16.38 18.56 21.43
C ALA A 271 17.13 17.97 20.22
N VAL A 272 16.38 17.35 19.33
CA VAL A 272 16.89 16.76 18.09
C VAL A 272 16.41 17.63 16.94
N GLU A 273 17.36 18.25 16.24
CA GLU A 273 17.06 19.02 15.04
C GLU A 273 16.48 18.15 13.94
N PRO A 274 15.79 18.73 12.92
CA PRO A 274 15.29 17.98 11.77
C PRO A 274 16.35 17.07 11.17
N PHE A 275 15.98 15.82 10.89
CA PHE A 275 16.89 14.79 10.41
C PHE A 275 16.24 13.89 9.36
N GLU A 276 17.06 13.17 8.64
CA GLU A 276 16.64 12.13 7.69
C GLU A 276 17.29 10.79 8.05
N MET A 277 16.49 9.72 7.98
CA MET A 277 16.97 8.35 8.14
C MET A 277 16.55 7.54 6.92
N GLN A 278 17.50 6.80 6.37
CA GLN A 278 17.31 5.95 5.20
C GLN A 278 17.49 4.47 5.57
N LYS A 279 17.00 3.58 4.72
CA LYS A 279 17.15 2.11 4.88
C LYS A 279 16.60 1.60 6.21
N LEU A 280 15.40 2.03 6.56
CA LEU A 280 14.78 1.71 7.85
C LEU A 280 14.57 0.19 8.04
N ASP A 281 14.50 -0.56 6.96
CA ASP A 281 14.40 -2.02 6.92
C ASP A 281 15.73 -2.74 7.26
N ASN A 282 16.84 -2.02 7.31
CA ASN A 282 18.19 -2.60 7.47
C ASN A 282 19.09 -1.80 8.42
N LEU A 283 18.52 -1.18 9.45
CA LEU A 283 19.31 -0.52 10.50
C LEU A 283 20.02 -1.58 11.34
N MET A 284 21.27 -1.88 11.01
CA MET A 284 22.12 -2.71 11.85
C MET A 284 22.66 -1.86 13.02
N LYS A 285 22.91 -2.52 14.16
CA LYS A 285 23.56 -1.90 15.30
C LYS A 285 24.90 -1.29 14.84
N SER A 286 24.91 0.01 14.58
CA SER A 286 26.16 0.74 14.46
C SER A 286 26.72 0.91 15.86
N THR A 287 27.93 0.50 16.07
CA THR A 287 28.70 0.89 17.27
C THR A 287 28.81 2.40 17.27
N PHE A 288 28.06 3.05 18.15
CA PHE A 288 28.33 4.43 18.55
C PHE A 288 29.46 4.43 19.57
#